data_7d5fa375802f61d4b64241b9b95f4465
#
_entry.id   7d5fa375802f61d4b64241b9b95f4465
#
_cell.length_a   1.000
_cell.length_b   1.000
_cell.length_c   1.000
_cell.angle_alpha   90.00
_cell.angle_beta   90.00
_cell.angle_gamma   90.00
#
_symmetry.space_group_name_H-M   'P 1'
#
loop_
_entity.id
_entity.type
_entity.pdbx_description
1 polymer ?
#
loop_
_entity_poly.entity_id
_entity_poly.type
_entity_poly.pdbx_seq_one_letter_code
_entity_poly.pdbx_strand_id
1 'polypeptide(L)'
;MNAAPENLQGVFDRTFTGISQGLENFTPQLMPREVGTVISVATGIAKVSGLPGVGFEELVKFPGDVLGIAFNVDEDEIGVVLLGEYQDLHAGDEVERTGRVMDVAVGDELLGRVIDPLGRPLDGKGILQTDKRLPTERPAAAIMDRSPVTVPLQTGLMAIDALIPIGRGQRELILGDRQTGKTAIAIDTILNQGGKIGRAHV
;
A
#
# COMPACT_ATOMS: atom_id res chain seq x y z
N MET A 1 10.01 47.89 15.38
CA MET A 1 10.32 48.11 13.96
C MET A 1 8.99 48.06 13.23
N ASN A 2 8.45 49.23 12.86
CA ASN A 2 7.19 49.34 12.11
C ASN A 2 7.51 49.04 10.63
N ALA A 3 6.96 47.97 10.12
CA ALA A 3 6.92 47.76 8.69
C ALA A 3 6.02 48.83 8.04
N ALA A 4 6.55 49.59 7.10
CA ALA A 4 5.77 50.54 6.33
C ALA A 4 4.64 49.82 5.61
N PRO A 5 3.45 50.43 5.44
CA PRO A 5 2.35 49.82 4.74
C PRO A 5 2.78 49.49 3.30
N GLU A 6 2.75 48.22 2.93
CA GLU A 6 3.02 47.82 1.55
C GLU A 6 2.05 48.51 0.62
N ASN A 7 2.60 49.23 -0.36
CA ASN A 7 1.79 49.87 -1.38
C ASN A 7 1.07 48.78 -2.20
N LEU A 8 -0.22 48.97 -2.42
CA LEU A 8 -1.10 48.03 -3.17
C LEU A 8 -0.47 47.64 -4.52
N GLN A 9 0.22 48.57 -5.15
CA GLN A 9 0.96 48.34 -6.41
C GLN A 9 2.08 47.30 -6.25
N GLY A 10 2.83 47.34 -5.14
CA GLY A 10 3.89 46.36 -4.90
C GLY A 10 3.37 44.94 -4.60
N VAL A 11 2.16 44.82 -4.06
CA VAL A 11 1.48 43.52 -3.89
C VAL A 11 1.02 42.96 -5.24
N PHE A 12 0.42 43.82 -6.09
CA PHE A 12 0.02 43.45 -7.43
C PHE A 12 1.22 43.00 -8.28
N ASP A 13 2.31 43.75 -8.30
CA ASP A 13 3.49 43.44 -9.10
C ASP A 13 4.13 42.12 -8.68
N ARG A 14 4.21 41.83 -7.37
CA ARG A 14 4.69 40.52 -6.88
C ARG A 14 3.77 39.38 -7.26
N THR A 15 2.46 39.58 -7.17
CA THR A 15 1.47 38.55 -7.51
C THR A 15 1.51 38.26 -9.02
N PHE A 16 1.54 39.29 -9.86
CA PHE A 16 1.62 39.12 -11.31
C PHE A 16 2.97 38.51 -11.75
N THR A 17 4.07 38.91 -11.11
CA THR A 17 5.39 38.31 -11.38
C THR A 17 5.40 36.82 -11.01
N GLY A 18 4.82 36.44 -9.86
CA GLY A 18 4.70 35.05 -9.44
C GLY A 18 3.82 34.22 -10.40
N ILE A 19 2.70 34.78 -10.87
CA ILE A 19 1.84 34.12 -11.84
C ILE A 19 2.55 33.98 -13.20
N SER A 20 3.22 35.01 -13.66
CA SER A 20 3.98 34.96 -14.94
C SER A 20 5.10 33.94 -14.89
N GLN A 21 5.88 33.89 -13.81
CA GLN A 21 6.91 32.87 -13.62
C GLN A 21 6.33 31.45 -13.55
N GLY A 22 5.18 31.30 -12.89
CA GLY A 22 4.45 30.03 -12.85
C GLY A 22 3.98 29.57 -14.25
N LEU A 23 3.50 30.52 -15.07
CA LEU A 23 3.05 30.26 -16.44
C LEU A 23 4.21 29.94 -17.39
N GLU A 24 5.34 30.63 -17.29
CA GLU A 24 6.53 30.36 -18.10
C GLU A 24 7.11 28.96 -17.84
N ASN A 25 6.99 28.45 -16.63
CA ASN A 25 7.44 27.12 -16.26
C ASN A 25 6.37 26.04 -16.46
N PHE A 26 5.15 26.42 -16.81
CA PHE A 26 4.05 25.48 -17.01
C PHE A 26 4.04 24.97 -18.46
N THR A 27 4.54 23.78 -18.66
CA THR A 27 4.38 23.06 -19.92
C THR A 27 3.19 22.13 -19.76
N PRO A 28 2.03 22.41 -20.40
CA PRO A 28 0.90 21.51 -20.34
C PRO A 28 1.27 20.18 -21.03
N GLN A 29 1.42 19.12 -20.24
CA GLN A 29 1.55 17.78 -20.77
C GLN A 29 0.15 17.19 -20.89
N LEU A 30 -0.33 17.02 -22.11
CA LEU A 30 -1.49 16.23 -22.40
C LEU A 30 -1.12 14.75 -22.18
N MET A 31 -1.43 14.21 -21.04
CA MET A 31 -1.36 12.76 -20.82
C MET A 31 -2.70 12.18 -21.27
N PRO A 32 -2.76 11.44 -22.38
CA PRO A 32 -3.97 10.72 -22.75
C PRO A 32 -4.28 9.72 -21.66
N ARG A 33 -5.44 9.82 -21.06
CA ARG A 33 -5.96 8.82 -20.11
C ARG A 33 -6.82 7.85 -20.89
N GLU A 34 -6.55 6.56 -20.74
CA GLU A 34 -7.46 5.53 -21.21
C GLU A 34 -8.62 5.44 -20.23
N VAL A 35 -9.81 5.62 -20.75
CA VAL A 35 -11.07 5.54 -19.99
C VAL A 35 -11.90 4.41 -20.57
N GLY A 36 -12.29 3.50 -19.69
CA GLY A 36 -13.20 2.40 -20.02
C GLY A 36 -14.60 2.68 -19.46
N THR A 37 -15.49 1.77 -19.73
CA THR A 37 -16.88 1.83 -19.27
C THR A 37 -17.27 0.53 -18.57
N VAL A 38 -17.95 0.64 -17.44
CA VAL A 38 -18.51 -0.50 -16.72
C VAL A 38 -19.67 -1.09 -17.53
N ILE A 39 -19.58 -2.36 -17.87
CA ILE A 39 -20.64 -3.13 -18.53
C ILE A 39 -21.64 -3.65 -17.51
N SER A 40 -21.13 -4.23 -16.43
CA SER A 40 -21.95 -4.80 -15.36
C SER A 40 -21.17 -4.90 -14.06
N VAL A 41 -21.87 -4.88 -12.93
CA VAL A 41 -21.31 -5.12 -11.59
C VAL A 41 -22.10 -6.24 -10.93
N ALA A 42 -21.41 -7.24 -10.41
CA ALA A 42 -22.02 -8.35 -9.69
C ALA A 42 -21.05 -8.93 -8.64
N THR A 43 -21.50 -9.02 -7.40
CA THR A 43 -20.81 -9.74 -6.30
C THR A 43 -19.32 -9.40 -6.15
N GLY A 44 -18.98 -8.10 -6.18
CA GLY A 44 -17.59 -7.66 -6.03
C GLY A 44 -16.72 -7.77 -7.29
N ILE A 45 -17.33 -8.06 -8.43
CA ILE A 45 -16.67 -8.11 -9.74
C ILE A 45 -17.35 -7.13 -10.67
N ALA A 46 -16.58 -6.29 -11.34
CA ALA A 46 -17.04 -5.45 -12.42
C ALA A 46 -16.53 -5.99 -13.76
N LYS A 47 -17.36 -5.97 -14.78
CA LYS A 47 -16.94 -6.13 -16.17
C LYS A 47 -16.81 -4.77 -16.81
N VAL A 48 -15.69 -4.52 -17.44
CA VAL A 48 -15.31 -3.24 -18.03
C VAL A 48 -14.92 -3.44 -19.49
N SER A 49 -15.20 -2.47 -20.33
CA SER A 49 -14.73 -2.41 -21.72
C SER A 49 -13.99 -1.12 -22.00
N GLY A 50 -13.23 -1.07 -23.09
CA GLY A 50 -12.59 0.16 -23.58
C GLY A 50 -11.26 0.51 -22.96
N LEU A 51 -10.56 -0.44 -22.31
CA LEU A 51 -9.21 -0.27 -21.78
C LEU A 51 -8.21 -1.19 -22.51
N PRO A 52 -7.88 -0.95 -23.77
CA PRO A 52 -7.07 -1.88 -24.58
C PRO A 52 -5.64 -2.06 -24.08
N GLY A 53 -5.13 -1.10 -23.32
CA GLY A 53 -3.76 -1.16 -22.78
C GLY A 53 -3.66 -1.67 -21.35
N VAL A 54 -4.77 -2.12 -20.72
CA VAL A 54 -4.73 -2.59 -19.34
C VAL A 54 -3.91 -3.87 -19.22
N GLY A 55 -3.05 -3.90 -18.19
CA GLY A 55 -2.26 -5.08 -17.85
C GLY A 55 -2.95 -6.00 -16.84
N PHE A 56 -2.52 -7.26 -16.79
CA PHE A 56 -2.90 -8.19 -15.73
C PHE A 56 -2.45 -7.63 -14.37
N GLU A 57 -3.30 -7.72 -13.36
CA GLU A 57 -3.10 -7.17 -12.00
C GLU A 57 -2.97 -5.63 -11.94
N GLU A 58 -3.27 -4.93 -13.03
CA GLU A 58 -3.28 -3.47 -12.99
C GLU A 58 -4.43 -2.95 -12.15
N LEU A 59 -4.14 -1.93 -11.33
CA LEU A 59 -5.16 -1.18 -10.61
C LEU A 59 -5.92 -0.27 -11.56
N VAL A 60 -7.24 -0.32 -11.49
CA VAL A 60 -8.14 0.61 -12.16
C VAL A 60 -8.98 1.35 -11.13
N LYS A 61 -9.35 2.58 -11.47
CA LYS A 61 -10.08 3.48 -10.58
C LYS A 61 -11.48 3.71 -11.10
N PHE A 62 -12.46 3.51 -10.22
CA PHE A 62 -13.89 3.74 -10.44
C PHE A 62 -14.34 5.05 -9.76
N PRO A 63 -15.53 5.55 -10.04
CA PRO A 63 -16.14 6.64 -9.29
C PRO A 63 -16.18 6.37 -7.78
N GLY A 64 -16.12 7.44 -6.98
CA GLY A 64 -16.13 7.30 -5.52
C GLY A 64 -14.80 6.78 -4.93
N ASP A 65 -13.69 6.90 -5.68
CA ASP A 65 -12.36 6.40 -5.28
C ASP A 65 -12.29 4.89 -5.00
N VAL A 66 -13.24 4.13 -5.54
CA VAL A 66 -13.21 2.67 -5.50
C VAL A 66 -12.11 2.18 -6.43
N LEU A 67 -11.24 1.33 -5.91
CA LEU A 67 -10.20 0.68 -6.70
C LEU A 67 -10.61 -0.73 -7.08
N GLY A 68 -10.08 -1.23 -8.18
CA GLY A 68 -10.22 -2.62 -8.58
C GLY A 68 -8.95 -3.14 -9.21
N ILE A 69 -8.80 -4.46 -9.24
CA ILE A 69 -7.68 -5.16 -9.87
C ILE A 69 -8.18 -5.83 -11.14
N ALA A 70 -7.56 -5.53 -12.28
CA ALA A 70 -7.82 -6.23 -13.53
C ALA A 70 -7.27 -7.65 -13.43
N PHE A 71 -8.17 -8.63 -13.32
CA PHE A 71 -7.80 -10.03 -13.09
C PHE A 71 -7.98 -10.89 -14.34
N ASN A 72 -9.04 -10.66 -15.08
CA ASN A 72 -9.27 -11.30 -16.38
C ASN A 72 -9.21 -10.25 -17.47
N VAL A 73 -8.25 -10.38 -18.38
CA VAL A 73 -8.03 -9.43 -19.47
C VAL A 73 -8.26 -10.16 -20.78
N ASP A 74 -9.45 -10.00 -21.34
CA ASP A 74 -9.84 -10.52 -22.64
C ASP A 74 -9.88 -9.37 -23.68
N GLU A 75 -9.98 -9.71 -24.96
CA GLU A 75 -9.95 -8.73 -26.05
C GLU A 75 -11.10 -7.71 -25.98
N ASP A 76 -12.30 -8.16 -25.61
CA ASP A 76 -13.53 -7.35 -25.59
C ASP A 76 -13.95 -6.89 -24.19
N GLU A 77 -13.61 -7.64 -23.16
CA GLU A 77 -14.02 -7.34 -21.79
C GLU A 77 -12.91 -7.62 -20.76
N ILE A 78 -12.93 -6.87 -19.70
CA ILE A 78 -11.99 -6.99 -18.61
C ILE A 78 -12.78 -7.29 -17.33
N GLY A 79 -12.43 -8.39 -16.67
CA GLY A 79 -12.96 -8.73 -15.35
C GLY A 79 -12.12 -8.06 -14.27
N VAL A 80 -12.75 -7.21 -13.46
CA VAL A 80 -12.11 -6.43 -12.41
C VAL A 80 -12.65 -6.85 -11.05
N VAL A 81 -11.77 -7.24 -10.15
CA VAL A 81 -12.11 -7.51 -8.74
C VAL A 81 -12.11 -6.18 -8.00
N LEU A 82 -13.25 -5.81 -7.42
CA LEU A 82 -13.43 -4.55 -6.71
C LEU A 82 -12.85 -4.59 -5.30
N LEU A 83 -12.12 -3.54 -4.91
CA LEU A 83 -11.43 -3.41 -3.63
C LEU A 83 -12.09 -2.32 -2.76
N GLY A 84 -13.29 -2.57 -2.30
CA GLY A 84 -14.03 -1.63 -1.47
C GLY A 84 -15.55 -1.77 -1.61
N GLU A 85 -16.26 -0.78 -1.10
CA GLU A 85 -17.71 -0.70 -1.24
C GLU A 85 -18.05 -0.29 -2.66
N TYR A 86 -18.86 -1.10 -3.32
CA TYR A 86 -19.20 -0.95 -4.74
C TYR A 86 -20.71 -0.81 -4.98
N GLN A 87 -21.46 -0.52 -3.93
CA GLN A 87 -22.93 -0.47 -3.98
C GLN A 87 -23.43 0.65 -4.90
N ASP A 88 -22.65 1.71 -5.03
CA ASP A 88 -22.97 2.89 -5.84
C ASP A 88 -22.40 2.81 -7.27
N LEU A 89 -21.78 1.69 -7.66
CA LEU A 89 -21.27 1.49 -9.01
C LEU A 89 -22.35 0.93 -9.93
N HIS A 90 -22.49 1.55 -11.07
CA HIS A 90 -23.51 1.21 -12.06
C HIS A 90 -22.90 0.92 -13.44
N ALA A 91 -23.65 0.16 -14.25
CA ALA A 91 -23.33 0.03 -15.67
C ALA A 91 -23.38 1.39 -16.36
N GLY A 92 -22.36 1.70 -17.15
CA GLY A 92 -22.19 3.00 -17.80
C GLY A 92 -21.21 3.94 -17.10
N ASP A 93 -20.78 3.61 -15.88
CA ASP A 93 -19.78 4.40 -15.16
C ASP A 93 -18.41 4.35 -15.85
N GLU A 94 -17.68 5.44 -15.74
CA GLU A 94 -16.32 5.55 -16.28
C GLU A 94 -15.29 4.85 -15.37
N VAL A 95 -14.30 4.21 -15.98
CA VAL A 95 -13.19 3.55 -15.29
C VAL A 95 -11.88 4.07 -15.86
N GLU A 96 -10.99 4.52 -15.00
CA GLU A 96 -9.68 5.04 -15.38
C GLU A 96 -8.58 4.01 -15.07
N ARG A 97 -7.60 3.90 -15.97
CA ARG A 97 -6.37 3.17 -15.70
C ARG A 97 -5.46 3.96 -14.75
N THR A 98 -4.80 3.27 -13.86
CA THR A 98 -3.77 3.87 -13.01
C THR A 98 -2.35 3.67 -13.55
N GLY A 99 -2.14 2.73 -14.46
CA GLY A 99 -0.82 2.34 -14.97
C GLY A 99 0.05 1.66 -13.91
N ARG A 100 -0.52 1.22 -12.80
CA ARG A 100 0.19 0.61 -11.68
C ARG A 100 -0.45 -0.70 -11.28
N VAL A 101 0.38 -1.65 -10.84
CA VAL A 101 -0.08 -2.84 -10.13
C VAL A 101 -0.40 -2.50 -8.67
N MET A 102 -1.06 -3.41 -7.97
CA MET A 102 -1.30 -3.24 -6.54
C MET A 102 0.03 -3.08 -5.79
N ASP A 103 0.23 -1.92 -5.21
CA ASP A 103 1.42 -1.53 -4.49
C ASP A 103 1.08 -0.95 -3.11
N VAL A 104 2.03 -0.96 -2.22
CA VAL A 104 1.89 -0.39 -0.88
C VAL A 104 3.02 0.59 -0.61
N ALA A 105 2.69 1.66 0.09
CA ALA A 105 3.67 2.61 0.61
C ALA A 105 4.64 1.90 1.57
N VAL A 106 5.93 2.20 1.47
CA VAL A 106 6.97 1.64 2.35
C VAL A 106 7.91 2.75 2.81
N GLY A 107 8.43 2.62 4.02
CA GLY A 107 9.37 3.58 4.58
C GLY A 107 9.19 3.75 6.08
N ASP A 108 10.07 4.55 6.68
CA ASP A 108 10.05 4.85 8.12
C ASP A 108 8.83 5.70 8.50
N GLU A 109 8.21 6.37 7.54
CA GLU A 109 7.00 7.18 7.68
C GLU A 109 5.77 6.35 8.10
N LEU A 110 5.85 5.02 7.94
CA LEU A 110 4.83 4.08 8.39
C LEU A 110 4.91 3.76 9.88
N LEU A 111 6.02 4.08 10.54
CA LEU A 111 6.20 3.78 11.96
C LEU A 111 5.18 4.53 12.81
N GLY A 112 4.41 3.80 13.60
CA GLY A 112 3.35 4.36 14.45
C GLY A 112 2.10 4.81 13.69
N ARG A 113 1.94 4.40 12.43
CA ARG A 113 0.75 4.63 11.60
C ARG A 113 -0.10 3.36 11.53
N VAL A 114 -1.40 3.55 11.32
CA VAL A 114 -2.36 2.48 11.02
C VAL A 114 -2.91 2.74 9.62
N ILE A 115 -2.72 1.78 8.74
CA ILE A 115 -3.13 1.87 7.33
C ILE A 115 -3.92 0.63 6.92
N ASP A 116 -4.75 0.78 5.89
CA ASP A 116 -5.37 -0.34 5.21
C ASP A 116 -4.39 -1.02 4.21
N PRO A 117 -4.74 -2.17 3.64
CA PRO A 117 -3.90 -2.86 2.66
C PRO A 117 -3.61 -2.04 1.38
N LEU A 118 -4.39 -1.02 1.09
CA LEU A 118 -4.19 -0.11 -0.04
C LEU A 118 -3.29 1.08 0.31
N GLY A 119 -2.83 1.16 1.58
CA GLY A 119 -2.00 2.25 2.08
C GLY A 119 -2.77 3.49 2.50
N ARG A 120 -4.10 3.41 2.66
CA ARG A 120 -4.92 4.52 3.15
C ARG A 120 -4.83 4.60 4.68
N PRO A 121 -4.57 5.79 5.25
CA PRO A 121 -4.45 5.94 6.70
C PRO A 121 -5.82 5.78 7.38
N LEU A 122 -5.86 4.96 8.43
CA LEU A 122 -7.04 4.73 9.28
C LEU A 122 -6.91 5.42 10.65
N ASP A 123 -5.77 6.04 10.93
CA ASP A 123 -5.40 6.59 12.24
C ASP A 123 -5.77 8.08 12.43
N GLY A 124 -6.40 8.71 11.45
CA GLY A 124 -6.77 10.13 11.49
C GLY A 124 -5.57 11.10 11.46
N LYS A 125 -4.33 10.63 11.26
CA LYS A 125 -3.11 11.46 11.27
C LYS A 125 -2.75 12.08 9.91
N GLY A 126 -3.69 12.10 8.97
CA GLY A 126 -3.46 12.65 7.62
C GLY A 126 -2.75 11.69 6.65
N ILE A 127 -2.55 12.16 5.43
CA ILE A 127 -2.01 11.37 4.32
C ILE A 127 -0.56 10.98 4.60
N LEU A 128 -0.17 9.76 4.19
CA LEU A 128 1.22 9.31 4.22
C LEU A 128 2.01 10.04 3.12
N GLN A 129 3.07 10.72 3.53
CA GLN A 129 4.00 11.35 2.59
C GLN A 129 5.21 10.42 2.41
N THR A 130 5.11 9.50 1.47
CA THR A 130 6.23 8.64 1.08
C THR A 130 6.25 8.48 -0.42
N ASP A 131 7.43 8.65 -1.00
CA ASP A 131 7.66 8.47 -2.43
C ASP A 131 8.00 7.01 -2.78
N LYS A 132 8.26 6.18 -1.76
CA LYS A 132 8.64 4.79 -1.93
C LYS A 132 7.42 3.90 -1.87
N ARG A 133 7.21 3.13 -2.94
CA ARG A 133 6.15 2.12 -3.02
C ARG A 133 6.74 0.82 -3.55
N LEU A 134 6.21 -0.30 -3.10
CA LEU A 134 6.60 -1.62 -3.58
C LEU A 134 5.36 -2.41 -3.96
N PRO A 135 5.43 -3.18 -5.06
CA PRO A 135 4.36 -4.10 -5.43
C PRO A 135 4.06 -5.07 -4.27
N THR A 136 2.78 -5.36 -4.06
CA THR A 136 2.36 -6.31 -3.02
C THR A 136 2.81 -7.72 -3.37
N GLU A 137 2.65 -8.12 -4.63
CA GLU A 137 3.16 -9.38 -5.15
C GLU A 137 4.59 -9.22 -5.62
N ARG A 138 5.50 -9.98 -5.03
CA ARG A 138 6.94 -9.97 -5.35
C ARG A 138 7.50 -11.37 -5.34
N PRO A 139 8.47 -11.67 -6.22
CA PRO A 139 9.21 -12.93 -6.15
C PRO A 139 9.83 -13.12 -4.78
N ALA A 140 9.66 -14.28 -4.19
CA ALA A 140 10.36 -14.62 -2.95
C ALA A 140 11.87 -14.70 -3.19
N ALA A 141 12.67 -14.32 -2.17
CA ALA A 141 14.10 -14.48 -2.24
C ALA A 141 14.49 -15.95 -2.51
N ALA A 142 15.37 -16.17 -3.49
CA ALA A 142 15.87 -17.49 -3.80
C ALA A 142 16.64 -18.07 -2.60
N ILE A 143 16.83 -19.38 -2.58
CA ILE A 143 17.53 -20.07 -1.48
C ILE A 143 18.94 -19.50 -1.30
N MET A 144 19.63 -19.20 -2.40
CA MET A 144 21.00 -18.66 -2.37
C MET A 144 21.07 -17.20 -1.92
N ASP A 145 19.99 -16.46 -2.00
CA ASP A 145 19.91 -15.05 -1.58
C ASP A 145 19.62 -14.89 -0.08
N ARG A 146 19.32 -16.00 0.59
CA ARG A 146 19.00 -15.99 2.02
C ARG A 146 20.26 -16.14 2.84
N SER A 147 20.46 -15.23 3.78
CA SER A 147 21.51 -15.35 4.76
C SER A 147 21.29 -16.60 5.62
N PRO A 148 22.37 -17.36 5.96
CA PRO A 148 22.25 -18.47 6.88
C PRO A 148 21.80 -18.01 8.27
N VAL A 149 21.05 -18.85 8.95
CA VAL A 149 20.59 -18.60 10.32
C VAL A 149 21.77 -18.83 11.28
N THR A 150 22.35 -17.76 11.79
CA THR A 150 23.55 -17.81 12.66
C THR A 150 23.34 -17.19 14.03
N VAL A 151 22.26 -16.39 14.20
CA VAL A 151 22.00 -15.66 15.44
C VAL A 151 20.90 -16.38 16.23
N PRO A 152 21.17 -16.83 17.46
CA PRO A 152 20.16 -17.47 18.29
C PRO A 152 19.05 -16.49 18.73
N LEU A 153 17.84 -16.99 18.77
CA LEU A 153 16.70 -16.33 19.37
C LEU A 153 16.57 -16.78 20.81
N GLN A 154 16.71 -15.87 21.73
CA GLN A 154 16.50 -16.16 23.15
C GLN A 154 15.02 -16.10 23.48
N THR A 155 14.40 -17.26 23.64
CA THR A 155 12.96 -17.35 23.94
C THR A 155 12.64 -16.99 25.39
N GLY A 156 13.61 -17.11 26.30
CA GLY A 156 13.43 -16.98 27.74
C GLY A 156 12.91 -18.26 28.40
N LEU A 157 12.66 -19.29 27.62
CA LEU A 157 12.28 -20.61 28.08
C LEU A 157 13.52 -21.50 28.15
N MET A 158 14.02 -21.74 29.34
CA MET A 158 15.29 -22.45 29.56
C MET A 158 15.36 -23.80 28.83
N ALA A 159 14.27 -24.54 28.80
CA ALA A 159 14.24 -25.83 28.12
C ALA A 159 14.45 -25.71 26.60
N ILE A 160 13.93 -24.66 25.98
CA ILE A 160 14.11 -24.40 24.56
C ILE A 160 15.50 -23.86 24.30
N ASP A 161 15.91 -22.82 25.03
CA ASP A 161 17.17 -22.13 24.81
C ASP A 161 18.37 -23.02 25.03
N ALA A 162 18.29 -23.99 25.95
CA ALA A 162 19.39 -24.91 26.29
C ALA A 162 19.42 -26.19 25.47
N LEU A 163 18.24 -26.74 25.08
CA LEU A 163 18.16 -28.07 24.45
C LEU A 163 17.86 -28.02 22.96
N ILE A 164 17.08 -27.03 22.53
CA ILE A 164 16.61 -26.91 21.15
C ILE A 164 16.68 -25.43 20.75
N PRO A 165 17.89 -24.85 20.65
CA PRO A 165 18.03 -23.42 20.36
C PRO A 165 17.41 -23.07 19.00
N ILE A 166 16.61 -22.03 18.97
CA ILE A 166 15.97 -21.50 17.77
C ILE A 166 16.78 -20.35 17.21
N GLY A 167 16.97 -20.29 15.90
CA GLY A 167 17.67 -19.21 15.24
C GLY A 167 16.73 -18.12 14.72
N ARG A 168 17.23 -16.89 14.67
CA ARG A 168 16.48 -15.77 14.08
C ARG A 168 16.30 -15.97 12.59
N GLY A 169 15.04 -16.05 12.14
CA GLY A 169 14.66 -16.37 10.76
C GLY A 169 14.37 -17.84 10.50
N GLN A 170 14.51 -18.69 11.50
CA GLN A 170 14.15 -20.10 11.44
C GLN A 170 12.62 -20.26 11.47
N ARG A 171 12.12 -21.29 10.78
CA ARG A 171 10.71 -21.69 10.86
C ARG A 171 10.60 -22.85 11.83
N GLU A 172 9.77 -22.68 12.85
CA GLU A 172 9.52 -23.70 13.85
C GLU A 172 8.04 -24.07 13.88
N LEU A 173 7.78 -25.37 14.12
CA LEU A 173 6.45 -25.90 14.26
C LEU A 173 6.23 -26.32 15.73
N ILE A 174 5.24 -25.72 16.37
CA ILE A 174 4.82 -26.06 17.73
C ILE A 174 3.60 -26.96 17.66
N LEU A 175 3.78 -28.25 17.92
CA LEU A 175 2.70 -29.25 17.92
C LEU A 175 2.27 -29.59 19.35
N GLY A 176 1.01 -29.89 19.51
CA GLY A 176 0.43 -30.34 20.78
C GLY A 176 -1.09 -30.34 20.75
N ASP A 177 -1.71 -31.00 21.71
CA ASP A 177 -3.14 -31.03 21.86
C ASP A 177 -3.76 -29.69 22.26
N ARG A 178 -5.07 -29.63 22.38
CA ARG A 178 -5.74 -28.41 22.82
C ARG A 178 -5.30 -28.05 24.24
N GLN A 179 -5.11 -26.75 24.49
CA GLN A 179 -4.76 -26.18 25.79
C GLN A 179 -3.41 -26.65 26.40
N THR A 180 -2.48 -27.12 25.60
CA THR A 180 -1.12 -27.52 26.03
C THR A 180 -0.11 -26.41 26.12
N GLY A 181 -0.52 -25.14 26.03
CA GLY A 181 0.37 -24.00 26.21
C GLY A 181 1.11 -23.55 24.93
N LYS A 182 0.74 -24.02 23.73
CA LYS A 182 1.41 -23.62 22.47
C LYS A 182 1.49 -22.11 22.27
N THR A 183 0.35 -21.45 22.49
CA THR A 183 0.26 -19.97 22.36
C THR A 183 1.07 -19.28 23.47
N ALA A 184 1.13 -19.85 24.68
CA ALA A 184 1.91 -19.28 25.76
C ALA A 184 3.41 -19.24 25.41
N ILE A 185 3.96 -20.32 24.83
CA ILE A 185 5.34 -20.36 24.35
C ILE A 185 5.63 -19.22 23.36
N ALA A 186 4.72 -19.01 22.40
CA ALA A 186 4.86 -17.93 21.42
C ALA A 186 4.80 -16.54 22.08
N ILE A 187 3.86 -16.32 22.98
CA ILE A 187 3.68 -15.04 23.69
C ILE A 187 4.88 -14.76 24.59
N ASP A 188 5.34 -15.72 25.39
CA ASP A 188 6.51 -15.56 26.25
C ASP A 188 7.78 -15.24 25.46
N THR A 189 7.95 -15.91 24.31
CA THR A 189 9.04 -15.60 23.38
C THR A 189 8.97 -14.16 22.88
N ILE A 190 7.79 -13.67 22.49
CA ILE A 190 7.59 -12.28 22.03
C ILE A 190 7.87 -11.29 23.16
N LEU A 191 7.34 -11.52 24.34
CA LEU A 191 7.54 -10.66 25.51
C LEU A 191 9.03 -10.54 25.87
N ASN A 192 9.78 -11.64 25.76
CA ASN A 192 11.21 -11.66 26.02
C ASN A 192 12.06 -10.92 24.98
N GLN A 193 11.49 -10.52 23.83
CA GLN A 193 12.16 -9.72 22.80
C GLN A 193 12.00 -8.20 23.03
N GLY A 194 11.55 -7.77 24.21
CA GLY A 194 11.38 -6.35 24.52
C GLY A 194 12.60 -5.51 24.16
N GLY A 195 12.41 -4.48 23.31
CA GLY A 195 13.49 -3.59 22.85
C GLY A 195 14.46 -4.15 21.81
N LYS A 196 14.29 -5.39 21.37
CA LYS A 196 15.20 -6.04 20.41
C LYS A 196 14.59 -6.25 19.01
N ILE A 197 13.29 -6.24 18.90
CA ILE A 197 12.56 -6.49 17.64
C ILE A 197 11.49 -5.41 17.50
N GLY A 198 11.41 -4.79 16.32
CA GLY A 198 10.27 -3.96 15.95
C GLY A 198 9.00 -4.81 15.92
N ARG A 199 7.93 -4.33 16.54
CA ARG A 199 6.64 -5.02 16.55
C ARG A 199 5.86 -4.65 15.29
N ALA A 200 5.49 -5.64 14.51
CA ALA A 200 4.35 -5.49 13.63
C ALA A 200 3.08 -5.54 14.51
N HIS A 201 2.30 -4.47 14.52
CA HIS A 201 0.95 -4.51 15.04
C HIS A 201 0.05 -5.06 13.92
N VAL A 202 -0.56 -6.18 14.17
CA VAL A 202 -1.65 -6.73 13.37
C VAL A 202 -2.95 -6.21 13.94
#